data_bc546dbfe39ba3cb6b9a75d28eb02a5b
#
_entry.id   bc546dbfe39ba3cb6b9a75d28eb02a5b
#
_cell.length_a   1.000
_cell.length_b   1.000
_cell.length_c   1.000
_cell.angle_alpha   90.00
_cell.angle_beta   90.00
_cell.angle_gamma   90.00
#
_symmetry.space_group_name_H-M   'P 1'
#
loop_
_entity.id
_entity.type
_entity.pdbx_description
1 polymer ?
#
loop_
_entity_poly.entity_id
_entity_poly.type
_entity_poly.pdbx_seq_one_letter_code
_entity_poly.pdbx_strand_id
1 'polypeptide(L)'
;NIKETGDYGILEEQVPFDCKKGSEVPLFEHLDKSFHYTVTHLGPHKLPLIGRADWNDCLNLNCFSSEPGESFQTTGPSEGPVAESVFIAGMFVKYGKEFEELCRRTGHEELAAEAEKAVDEMYQAVLDAGWDGEWFLRAYDAQSEKVGSKECEEGKIFIEPQGFCVMAGIGKEEGLAEKALDSVHERLETKYG
;
A
#
# COMPACT_ATOMS: atom_id res chain seq x y z
N ASN A 1 -7.14 -0.97 -17.83
CA ASN A 1 -7.46 -0.60 -19.22
C ASN A 1 -6.65 -1.44 -20.20
N ILE A 2 -5.31 -1.37 -20.23
CA ILE A 2 -4.45 -2.10 -21.21
C ILE A 2 -4.76 -3.62 -21.25
N LYS A 3 -4.94 -4.28 -20.09
CA LYS A 3 -5.26 -5.71 -20.02
C LYS A 3 -6.58 -6.06 -20.71
N GLU A 4 -7.55 -5.14 -20.71
CA GLU A 4 -8.87 -5.35 -21.30
C GLU A 4 -8.93 -4.95 -22.78
N THR A 5 -8.19 -3.89 -23.14
CA THR A 5 -8.29 -3.28 -24.48
C THR A 5 -7.14 -3.65 -25.41
N GLY A 6 -5.98 -4.03 -24.87
CA GLY A 6 -4.74 -4.18 -25.60
C GLY A 6 -4.15 -2.85 -26.11
N ASP A 7 -4.75 -1.72 -25.71
CA ASP A 7 -4.33 -0.40 -26.16
C ASP A 7 -3.18 0.16 -25.30
N TYR A 8 -1.97 0.03 -25.82
CA TYR A 8 -0.76 0.63 -25.23
C TYR A 8 -0.61 2.11 -25.61
N GLY A 9 -1.35 2.61 -26.60
CA GLY A 9 -1.31 4.01 -27.01
C GLY A 9 -1.72 4.97 -25.89
N ILE A 10 -2.52 4.51 -24.94
CA ILE A 10 -2.90 5.28 -23.75
C ILE A 10 -1.70 5.77 -22.94
N LEU A 11 -0.56 5.07 -22.98
CA LEU A 11 0.66 5.44 -22.25
C LEU A 11 1.30 6.72 -22.77
N GLU A 12 1.04 7.07 -24.03
CA GLU A 12 1.57 8.26 -24.70
C GLU A 12 0.64 9.49 -24.53
N GLU A 13 -0.56 9.30 -23.95
CA GLU A 13 -1.48 10.41 -23.73
C GLU A 13 -0.85 11.45 -22.81
N GLN A 14 -0.94 12.71 -23.25
CA GLN A 14 -0.36 13.85 -22.53
C GLN A 14 -1.30 14.30 -21.41
N VAL A 15 -0.90 14.07 -20.17
CA VAL A 15 -1.69 14.39 -18.98
C VAL A 15 -0.96 15.43 -18.13
N PRO A 16 -1.63 16.56 -17.75
CA PRO A 16 -0.99 17.58 -16.93
C PRO A 16 -0.90 17.14 -15.45
N PHE A 17 0.16 17.55 -14.75
CA PHE A 17 0.21 17.51 -13.31
C PHE A 17 -0.65 18.62 -12.69
N ASP A 18 -1.43 18.30 -11.65
CA ASP A 18 -2.28 19.24 -10.90
C ASP A 18 -3.21 20.08 -11.79
N CYS A 19 -3.62 19.56 -12.94
CA CYS A 19 -4.40 20.31 -13.96
C CYS A 19 -3.70 21.58 -14.44
N LYS A 20 -2.38 21.71 -14.29
CA LYS A 20 -1.60 22.87 -14.74
C LYS A 20 -1.26 22.76 -16.21
N LYS A 21 -1.76 23.71 -17.00
CA LYS A 21 -1.41 23.81 -18.42
C LYS A 21 0.10 24.02 -18.59
N GLY A 22 0.72 23.22 -19.47
CA GLY A 22 2.16 23.24 -19.74
C GLY A 22 2.99 22.30 -18.86
N SER A 23 2.32 21.46 -18.05
CA SER A 23 2.96 20.38 -17.27
C SER A 23 2.61 18.99 -17.82
N GLU A 24 2.08 18.94 -19.03
CA GLU A 24 1.66 17.70 -19.67
C GLU A 24 2.88 16.81 -19.96
N VAL A 25 2.79 15.57 -19.53
CA VAL A 25 3.76 14.50 -19.82
C VAL A 25 3.00 13.22 -20.20
N PRO A 26 3.65 12.24 -20.86
CA PRO A 26 3.03 10.95 -21.13
C PRO A 26 2.47 10.30 -19.86
N LEU A 27 1.35 9.62 -19.96
CA LEU A 27 0.75 8.89 -18.83
C LEU A 27 1.75 7.87 -18.22
N PHE A 28 2.64 7.30 -19.02
CA PHE A 28 3.70 6.43 -18.52
C PHE A 28 4.58 7.11 -17.47
N GLU A 29 4.92 8.39 -17.65
CA GLU A 29 5.71 9.13 -16.64
C GLU A 29 4.96 9.35 -15.33
N HIS A 30 3.63 9.41 -15.35
CA HIS A 30 2.84 9.45 -14.11
C HIS A 30 2.92 8.12 -13.35
N LEU A 31 2.91 6.99 -14.06
CA LEU A 31 3.07 5.67 -13.45
C LEU A 31 4.47 5.52 -12.84
N ASP A 32 5.50 5.90 -13.60
CA ASP A 32 6.89 5.88 -13.16
C ASP A 32 7.10 6.74 -11.89
N LYS A 33 6.62 7.98 -11.90
CA LYS A 33 6.69 8.86 -10.72
C LYS A 33 5.93 8.31 -9.52
N SER A 34 4.77 7.69 -9.73
CA SER A 34 3.98 7.08 -8.67
C SER A 34 4.71 5.91 -8.03
N PHE A 35 5.35 5.07 -8.85
CA PHE A 35 6.20 3.98 -8.39
C PHE A 35 7.38 4.51 -7.57
N HIS A 36 8.16 5.45 -8.11
CA HIS A 36 9.31 6.03 -7.43
C HIS A 36 8.94 6.79 -6.15
N TYR A 37 7.78 7.45 -6.14
CA TYR A 37 7.30 8.09 -4.90
C TYR A 37 7.19 7.06 -3.77
N THR A 38 6.56 5.91 -4.03
CA THR A 38 6.39 4.88 -3.00
C THR A 38 7.73 4.34 -2.52
N VAL A 39 8.64 3.94 -3.43
CA VAL A 39 9.93 3.34 -3.04
C VAL A 39 10.90 4.32 -2.35
N THR A 40 10.68 5.62 -2.53
CA THR A 40 11.48 6.67 -1.86
C THR A 40 10.87 7.18 -0.56
N HIS A 41 9.64 6.77 -0.22
CA HIS A 41 8.91 7.17 0.97
C HIS A 41 8.56 5.96 1.83
N LEU A 42 9.60 5.32 2.35
CA LEU A 42 9.48 4.17 3.24
C LEU A 42 9.82 4.56 4.68
N GLY A 43 9.12 3.94 5.62
CA GLY A 43 9.33 4.15 7.04
C GLY A 43 10.36 3.18 7.67
N PRO A 44 10.41 3.13 9.00
CA PRO A 44 11.40 2.33 9.74
C PRO A 44 11.37 0.83 9.43
N HIS A 45 10.20 0.29 9.11
CA HIS A 45 10.00 -1.12 8.76
C HIS A 45 10.11 -1.40 7.26
N LYS A 46 10.52 -0.40 6.45
CA LYS A 46 10.56 -0.44 4.98
C LYS A 46 9.18 -0.63 4.33
N LEU A 47 8.13 -0.27 5.05
CA LEU A 47 6.77 -0.20 4.53
C LEU A 47 6.46 1.23 4.06
N PRO A 48 5.49 1.44 3.17
CA PRO A 48 5.14 2.76 2.68
C PRO A 48 4.66 3.69 3.80
N LEU A 49 5.20 4.90 3.84
CA LEU A 49 4.74 5.95 4.75
C LEU A 49 3.30 6.36 4.44
N ILE A 50 2.50 6.54 5.48
CA ILE A 50 1.11 6.98 5.36
C ILE A 50 1.03 8.45 4.89
N GLY A 51 2.00 9.29 5.28
CA GLY A 51 1.91 10.71 4.98
C GLY A 51 0.78 11.39 5.75
N ARG A 52 -0.17 12.01 5.04
CA ARG A 52 -1.29 12.72 5.66
C ARG A 52 -2.36 11.76 6.21
N ALA A 53 -2.80 10.82 5.40
CA ALA A 53 -3.81 9.84 5.75
C ALA A 53 -3.62 8.59 4.89
N ASP A 54 -4.14 7.47 5.36
CA ASP A 54 -4.16 6.23 4.59
C ASP A 54 -5.31 6.22 3.57
N TRP A 55 -5.43 5.16 2.83
CA TRP A 55 -6.34 4.92 1.71
C TRP A 55 -7.75 5.52 1.86
N ASN A 56 -8.36 5.39 3.00
CA ASN A 56 -9.75 5.81 3.23
C ASN A 56 -9.89 7.09 4.10
N ASP A 57 -8.83 7.83 4.28
CA ASP A 57 -8.76 9.06 5.10
C ASP A 57 -9.18 8.89 6.58
N CYS A 58 -9.54 7.67 6.99
CA CYS A 58 -9.99 7.37 8.35
C CYS A 58 -8.84 7.12 9.32
N LEU A 59 -7.65 6.77 8.80
CA LEU A 59 -6.47 6.42 9.58
C LEU A 59 -5.33 7.40 9.32
N ASN A 60 -5.43 8.59 9.91
CA ASN A 60 -4.30 9.50 9.97
C ASN A 60 -3.45 9.20 11.21
N LEU A 61 -2.56 8.23 11.05
CA LEU A 61 -1.76 7.68 12.16
C LEU A 61 -0.50 8.51 12.48
N ASN A 62 -0.27 9.62 11.78
CA ASN A 62 0.78 10.58 12.12
C ASN A 62 0.34 11.67 13.08
N CYS A 63 -0.95 11.70 13.41
CA CYS A 63 -1.55 12.80 14.11
C CYS A 63 -2.55 12.29 15.16
N PHE A 64 -2.26 12.57 16.40
CA PHE A 64 -3.12 12.21 17.52
C PHE A 64 -3.62 13.48 18.21
N SER A 65 -4.94 13.58 18.40
CA SER A 65 -5.55 14.56 19.26
C SER A 65 -6.27 13.87 20.41
N SER A 66 -6.13 14.40 21.60
CA SER A 66 -6.92 14.00 22.77
C SER A 66 -8.26 14.74 22.86
N GLU A 67 -8.48 15.72 21.99
CA GLU A 67 -9.68 16.57 22.03
C GLU A 67 -10.75 16.02 21.08
N PRO A 68 -11.93 15.66 21.58
CA PRO A 68 -13.02 15.18 20.73
C PRO A 68 -13.43 16.22 19.68
N GLY A 69 -13.55 15.79 18.44
CA GLY A 69 -13.96 16.64 17.32
C GLY A 69 -12.84 17.46 16.68
N GLU A 70 -11.60 17.35 17.16
CA GLU A 70 -10.44 17.95 16.49
C GLU A 70 -10.15 17.24 15.17
N SER A 71 -9.90 18.03 14.12
CA SER A 71 -9.58 17.46 12.81
C SER A 71 -8.09 17.17 12.68
N PHE A 72 -7.72 15.92 12.53
CA PHE A 72 -6.35 15.49 12.26
C PHE A 72 -5.77 16.12 10.99
N GLN A 73 -6.59 16.34 9.98
CA GLN A 73 -6.16 16.94 8.71
C GLN A 73 -5.79 18.42 8.84
N THR A 74 -6.34 19.11 9.82
CA THR A 74 -6.08 20.53 10.06
C THR A 74 -5.09 20.80 11.18
N THR A 75 -4.97 19.88 12.14
CA THR A 75 -4.14 20.05 13.36
C THR A 75 -2.83 19.28 13.31
N GLY A 76 -2.75 18.23 12.50
CA GLY A 76 -1.59 17.38 12.45
C GLY A 76 -0.65 17.65 11.28
N PRO A 77 0.53 17.00 11.27
CA PRO A 77 1.45 17.10 10.16
C PRO A 77 0.84 16.52 8.88
N SER A 78 1.11 17.18 7.76
CA SER A 78 0.73 16.67 6.44
C SER A 78 1.65 15.57 5.93
N GLU A 79 2.82 15.44 6.53
CA GLU A 79 3.82 14.42 6.25
C GLU A 79 4.22 13.75 7.56
N GLY A 80 4.33 12.43 7.54
CA GLY A 80 4.74 11.65 8.69
C GLY A 80 5.93 10.75 8.35
N PRO A 81 7.03 10.82 9.10
CA PRO A 81 8.23 10.04 8.81
C PRO A 81 8.20 8.62 9.40
N VAL A 82 7.16 8.24 10.14
CA VAL A 82 7.14 7.01 10.93
C VAL A 82 5.94 6.12 10.65
N ALA A 83 4.71 6.67 10.60
CA ALA A 83 3.52 5.86 10.38
C ALA A 83 3.54 5.17 9.01
N GLU A 84 3.30 3.85 8.98
CA GLU A 84 3.47 2.99 7.82
C GLU A 84 2.23 2.16 7.56
N SER A 85 1.92 1.88 6.28
CA SER A 85 0.75 1.11 5.87
C SER A 85 1.11 -0.26 5.32
N VAL A 86 0.69 -1.32 5.99
CA VAL A 86 0.76 -2.70 5.47
C VAL A 86 -0.22 -2.89 4.30
N PHE A 87 -1.37 -2.24 4.35
CA PHE A 87 -2.34 -2.28 3.27
C PHE A 87 -1.77 -1.72 1.95
N ILE A 88 -1.13 -0.54 2.00
CA ILE A 88 -0.49 0.06 0.82
C ILE A 88 0.70 -0.79 0.36
N ALA A 89 1.44 -1.41 1.27
CA ALA A 89 2.49 -2.36 0.90
C ALA A 89 1.94 -3.55 0.10
N GLY A 90 0.82 -4.15 0.52
CA GLY A 90 0.12 -5.19 -0.24
C GLY A 90 -0.33 -4.72 -1.62
N MET A 91 -0.89 -3.50 -1.72
CA MET A 91 -1.21 -2.86 -3.00
C MET A 91 0.03 -2.68 -3.88
N PHE A 92 1.13 -2.19 -3.30
CA PHE A 92 2.38 -1.98 -4.04
C PHE A 92 2.91 -3.29 -4.62
N VAL A 93 2.96 -4.38 -3.83
CA VAL A 93 3.39 -5.69 -4.34
C VAL A 93 2.48 -6.18 -5.47
N LYS A 94 1.16 -6.02 -5.32
CA LYS A 94 0.17 -6.44 -6.34
C LYS A 94 0.36 -5.69 -7.66
N TYR A 95 0.35 -4.37 -7.61
CA TYR A 95 0.40 -3.53 -8.81
C TYR A 95 1.82 -3.26 -9.30
N GLY A 96 2.83 -3.39 -8.45
CA GLY A 96 4.24 -3.33 -8.84
C GLY A 96 4.62 -4.46 -9.79
N LYS A 97 4.12 -5.69 -9.57
CA LYS A 97 4.26 -6.80 -10.51
C LYS A 97 3.64 -6.49 -11.89
N GLU A 98 2.49 -5.82 -11.88
CA GLU A 98 1.83 -5.40 -13.13
C GLU A 98 2.59 -4.27 -13.84
N PHE A 99 3.21 -3.37 -13.07
CA PHE A 99 4.06 -2.30 -13.59
C PHE A 99 5.37 -2.85 -14.16
N GLU A 100 6.01 -3.80 -13.49
CA GLU A 100 7.16 -4.54 -14.00
C GLU A 100 6.86 -5.20 -15.35
N GLU A 101 5.74 -5.94 -15.44
CA GLU A 101 5.32 -6.56 -16.69
C GLU A 101 5.07 -5.51 -17.79
N LEU A 102 4.45 -4.38 -17.44
CA LEU A 102 4.22 -3.28 -18.37
C LEU A 102 5.55 -2.72 -18.91
N CYS A 103 6.51 -2.47 -18.03
CA CYS A 103 7.84 -1.96 -18.38
C CYS A 103 8.56 -2.92 -19.36
N ARG A 104 8.54 -4.24 -19.09
CA ARG A 104 9.12 -5.24 -20.02
C ARG A 104 8.43 -5.22 -21.37
N ARG A 105 7.10 -5.17 -21.42
CA ARG A 105 6.33 -5.15 -22.67
C ARG A 105 6.53 -3.88 -23.49
N THR A 106 6.91 -2.79 -22.86
CA THR A 106 7.15 -1.49 -23.52
C THR A 106 8.64 -1.18 -23.73
N GLY A 107 9.54 -2.14 -23.42
CA GLY A 107 10.98 -2.02 -23.68
C GLY A 107 11.76 -1.20 -22.64
N HIS A 108 11.18 -0.96 -21.45
CA HIS A 108 11.83 -0.26 -20.33
C HIS A 108 12.50 -1.26 -19.39
N GLU A 109 13.48 -2.02 -19.88
CA GLU A 109 14.09 -3.15 -19.17
C GLU A 109 14.80 -2.76 -17.85
N GLU A 110 15.44 -1.60 -17.80
CA GLU A 110 16.11 -1.12 -16.58
C GLU A 110 15.09 -0.82 -15.49
N LEU A 111 13.99 -0.14 -15.85
CA LEU A 111 12.91 0.16 -14.93
C LEU A 111 12.15 -1.10 -14.50
N ALA A 112 12.01 -2.08 -15.38
CA ALA A 112 11.42 -3.37 -15.03
C ALA A 112 12.26 -4.11 -13.98
N ALA A 113 13.59 -4.12 -14.13
CA ALA A 113 14.49 -4.73 -13.14
C ALA A 113 14.47 -3.99 -11.79
N GLU A 114 14.34 -2.67 -11.80
CA GLU A 114 14.17 -1.86 -10.60
C GLU A 114 12.83 -2.17 -9.92
N ALA A 115 11.75 -2.29 -10.70
CA ALA A 115 10.42 -2.63 -10.18
C ALA A 115 10.40 -4.04 -9.56
N GLU A 116 10.98 -5.04 -10.22
CA GLU A 116 11.12 -6.40 -9.70
C GLU A 116 11.80 -6.40 -8.33
N LYS A 117 12.96 -5.75 -8.25
CA LYS A 117 13.70 -5.64 -6.99
C LYS A 117 12.90 -4.95 -5.89
N ALA A 118 12.26 -3.83 -6.18
CA ALA A 118 11.47 -3.08 -5.20
C ALA A 118 10.25 -3.88 -4.72
N VAL A 119 9.62 -4.64 -5.61
CA VAL A 119 8.50 -5.53 -5.27
C VAL A 119 8.96 -6.64 -4.34
N ASP A 120 10.11 -7.27 -4.61
CA ASP A 120 10.66 -8.32 -3.76
C ASP A 120 11.06 -7.79 -2.38
N GLU A 121 11.68 -6.62 -2.32
CA GLU A 121 12.02 -5.95 -1.05
C GLU A 121 10.76 -5.60 -0.24
N MET A 122 9.70 -5.11 -0.87
CA MET A 122 8.43 -4.82 -0.21
C MET A 122 7.71 -6.09 0.24
N TYR A 123 7.71 -7.14 -0.60
CA TYR A 123 7.17 -8.45 -0.24
C TYR A 123 7.82 -8.97 1.06
N GLN A 124 9.15 -8.90 1.12
CA GLN A 124 9.90 -9.33 2.30
C GLN A 124 9.60 -8.43 3.52
N ALA A 125 9.50 -7.12 3.33
CA ALA A 125 9.15 -6.19 4.41
C ALA A 125 7.77 -6.50 5.02
N VAL A 126 6.79 -6.89 4.20
CA VAL A 126 5.47 -7.31 4.70
C VAL A 126 5.55 -8.61 5.49
N LEU A 127 6.36 -9.59 5.06
CA LEU A 127 6.56 -10.82 5.83
C LEU A 127 7.25 -10.55 7.17
N ASP A 128 8.28 -9.70 7.17
CA ASP A 128 9.09 -9.43 8.35
C ASP A 128 8.37 -8.55 9.39
N ALA A 129 7.62 -7.55 8.94
CA ALA A 129 7.02 -6.55 9.81
C ALA A 129 5.48 -6.43 9.70
N GLY A 130 4.88 -6.93 8.64
CA GLY A 130 3.43 -6.84 8.43
C GLY A 130 2.63 -8.05 8.93
N TRP A 131 3.28 -9.17 9.29
CA TRP A 131 2.62 -10.39 9.74
C TRP A 131 2.55 -10.48 11.27
N ASP A 132 1.34 -10.64 11.84
CA ASP A 132 1.10 -10.70 13.30
C ASP A 132 0.94 -12.14 13.85
N GLY A 133 1.32 -13.15 13.06
CA GLY A 133 1.24 -14.56 13.45
C GLY A 133 -0.05 -15.28 13.04
N GLU A 134 -1.15 -14.55 12.83
CA GLU A 134 -2.45 -15.08 12.38
C GLU A 134 -3.04 -14.30 11.21
N TRP A 135 -2.74 -13.00 11.10
CA TRP A 135 -3.20 -12.11 10.03
C TRP A 135 -2.20 -11.00 9.77
N PHE A 136 -2.41 -10.21 8.70
CA PHE A 136 -1.60 -9.04 8.40
C PHE A 136 -2.05 -7.84 9.23
N LEU A 137 -1.09 -7.12 9.81
CA LEU A 137 -1.33 -5.83 10.48
C LEU A 137 -2.02 -4.85 9.53
N ARG A 138 -2.70 -3.86 10.11
CA ARG A 138 -3.21 -2.73 9.33
C ARG A 138 -2.11 -1.72 9.03
N ALA A 139 -1.35 -1.34 10.06
CA ALA A 139 -0.39 -0.25 9.99
C ALA A 139 0.54 -0.24 11.21
N TYR A 140 1.53 0.65 11.15
CA TYR A 140 2.22 1.20 12.32
C TYR A 140 1.87 2.68 12.45
N ASP A 141 1.72 3.16 13.66
CA ASP A 141 1.42 4.56 13.95
C ASP A 141 2.68 5.44 14.06
N ALA A 142 2.51 6.72 14.42
CA ALA A 142 3.61 7.66 14.57
C ALA A 142 4.55 7.35 15.76
N GLN A 143 4.16 6.49 16.67
CA GLN A 143 4.97 5.96 17.77
C GLN A 143 5.59 4.60 17.44
N SER A 144 5.39 4.10 16.21
CA SER A 144 5.75 2.73 15.77
C SER A 144 4.98 1.64 16.52
N GLU A 145 3.81 1.95 17.06
CA GLU A 145 2.93 0.95 17.64
C GLU A 145 2.08 0.29 16.56
N LYS A 146 1.81 -1.00 16.77
CA LYS A 146 1.02 -1.80 15.81
C LYS A 146 -0.46 -1.42 15.85
N VAL A 147 -1.06 -1.28 14.68
CA VAL A 147 -2.50 -1.13 14.47
C VAL A 147 -3.03 -2.37 13.75
N GLY A 148 -4.11 -2.95 14.25
CA GLY A 148 -4.64 -4.18 13.68
C GLY A 148 -3.89 -5.42 14.12
N SER A 149 -3.33 -5.43 15.33
CA SER A 149 -2.62 -6.54 15.97
C SER A 149 -3.50 -7.26 16.98
N LYS A 150 -3.21 -8.54 17.20
CA LYS A 150 -3.76 -9.28 18.32
C LYS A 150 -3.42 -8.66 19.69
N GLU A 151 -2.35 -7.88 19.76
CA GLU A 151 -1.88 -7.16 20.94
C GLU A 151 -2.75 -5.93 21.25
N CYS A 152 -3.50 -5.39 20.27
CA CYS A 152 -4.39 -4.26 20.47
C CYS A 152 -5.57 -4.64 21.38
N GLU A 153 -6.05 -3.70 22.20
CA GLU A 153 -7.26 -3.89 23.00
C GLU A 153 -8.51 -3.97 22.11
N GLU A 154 -8.63 -3.02 21.18
CA GLU A 154 -9.69 -2.94 20.16
C GLU A 154 -9.09 -2.87 18.73
N GLY A 155 -9.91 -3.09 17.71
CA GLY A 155 -9.46 -3.01 16.32
C GLY A 155 -8.34 -3.97 15.97
N LYS A 156 -8.46 -5.25 16.39
CA LYS A 156 -7.40 -6.25 16.27
C LYS A 156 -7.15 -6.70 14.84
N ILE A 157 -8.15 -6.66 13.99
CA ILE A 157 -8.07 -7.12 12.59
C ILE A 157 -8.85 -6.17 11.68
N PHE A 158 -8.30 -5.91 10.50
CA PHE A 158 -8.90 -5.12 9.42
C PHE A 158 -8.92 -5.95 8.14
N ILE A 159 -9.98 -5.84 7.35
CA ILE A 159 -10.17 -6.66 6.15
C ILE A 159 -9.23 -6.25 5.00
N GLU A 160 -8.92 -4.95 4.88
CA GLU A 160 -8.21 -4.38 3.75
C GLU A 160 -6.80 -4.97 3.54
N PRO A 161 -5.92 -5.05 4.57
CA PRO A 161 -4.60 -5.64 4.39
C PRO A 161 -4.68 -7.13 4.09
N GLN A 162 -5.66 -7.87 4.63
CA GLN A 162 -5.83 -9.28 4.32
C GLN A 162 -6.13 -9.44 2.83
N GLY A 163 -7.09 -8.67 2.31
CA GLY A 163 -7.47 -8.73 0.91
C GLY A 163 -6.29 -8.45 -0.04
N PHE A 164 -5.58 -7.34 0.17
CA PHE A 164 -4.50 -6.95 -0.76
C PHE A 164 -3.25 -7.81 -0.62
N CYS A 165 -2.83 -8.18 0.58
CA CYS A 165 -1.69 -9.08 0.76
C CYS A 165 -1.95 -10.46 0.15
N VAL A 166 -3.16 -11.01 0.32
CA VAL A 166 -3.56 -12.28 -0.30
C VAL A 166 -3.61 -12.17 -1.83
N MET A 167 -4.23 -11.11 -2.38
CA MET A 167 -4.24 -10.86 -3.83
C MET A 167 -2.84 -10.65 -4.43
N ALA A 168 -1.92 -10.11 -3.66
CA ALA A 168 -0.51 -9.96 -4.03
C ALA A 168 0.27 -11.29 -3.98
N GLY A 169 -0.31 -12.33 -3.36
CA GLY A 169 0.32 -13.63 -3.14
C GLY A 169 1.33 -13.63 -1.99
N ILE A 170 1.27 -12.65 -1.08
CA ILE A 170 2.20 -12.56 0.05
C ILE A 170 1.90 -13.70 1.04
N GLY A 171 2.96 -14.46 1.37
CA GLY A 171 2.86 -15.59 2.29
C GLY A 171 2.06 -16.78 1.77
N LYS A 172 1.83 -16.88 0.46
CA LYS A 172 1.06 -17.99 -0.13
C LYS A 172 1.79 -19.33 0.03
N GLU A 173 3.07 -19.36 -0.26
CA GLU A 173 3.87 -20.60 -0.18
C GLU A 173 4.05 -21.07 1.28
N GLU A 174 3.99 -20.16 2.23
CA GLU A 174 4.09 -20.41 3.67
C GLU A 174 2.73 -20.71 4.34
N GLY A 175 1.63 -20.69 3.58
CA GLY A 175 0.27 -20.90 4.09
C GLY A 175 -0.27 -19.72 4.92
N LEU A 176 0.38 -18.54 4.85
CA LEU A 176 -0.05 -17.36 5.63
C LEU A 176 -1.29 -16.72 5.02
N ALA A 177 -1.42 -16.79 3.69
CA ALA A 177 -2.57 -16.24 2.98
C ALA A 177 -3.87 -16.93 3.41
N GLU A 178 -3.88 -18.26 3.46
CA GLU A 178 -5.01 -19.07 3.92
C GLU A 178 -5.33 -18.75 5.39
N LYS A 179 -4.30 -18.69 6.24
CA LYS A 179 -4.46 -18.38 7.66
C LYS A 179 -5.04 -16.99 7.90
N ALA A 180 -4.64 -16.01 7.09
CA ALA A 180 -5.22 -14.65 7.14
C ALA A 180 -6.71 -14.66 6.78
N LEU A 181 -7.10 -15.41 5.74
CA LEU A 181 -8.51 -15.56 5.33
C LEU A 181 -9.33 -16.30 6.39
N ASP A 182 -8.79 -17.35 7.01
CA ASP A 182 -9.44 -18.03 8.12
C ASP A 182 -9.69 -17.07 9.28
N SER A 183 -8.70 -16.23 9.61
CA SER A 183 -8.85 -15.20 10.64
C SER A 183 -9.92 -14.16 10.31
N VAL A 184 -10.06 -13.78 9.03
CA VAL A 184 -11.16 -12.92 8.57
C VAL A 184 -12.51 -13.59 8.80
N HIS A 185 -12.65 -14.84 8.38
CA HIS A 185 -13.88 -15.61 8.57
C HIS A 185 -14.25 -15.74 10.05
N GLU A 186 -13.29 -16.12 10.89
CA GLU A 186 -13.55 -16.33 12.33
C GLU A 186 -13.88 -15.06 13.11
N ARG A 187 -13.33 -13.89 12.70
CA ARG A 187 -13.35 -12.66 13.51
C ARG A 187 -14.22 -11.55 12.95
N LEU A 188 -14.43 -11.52 11.64
CA LEU A 188 -15.16 -10.44 10.97
C LEU A 188 -16.48 -10.89 10.35
N GLU A 189 -16.70 -12.21 10.17
CA GLU A 189 -17.96 -12.70 9.63
C GLU A 189 -19.14 -12.33 10.55
N THR A 190 -20.21 -11.87 9.94
CA THR A 190 -21.47 -11.58 10.60
C THR A 190 -22.61 -12.37 9.97
N LYS A 191 -23.81 -12.33 10.58
CA LYS A 191 -25.02 -12.94 9.97
C LYS A 191 -25.44 -12.31 8.62
N TYR A 192 -24.77 -11.25 8.22
CA TYR A 192 -25.03 -10.56 6.93
C TYR A 192 -23.87 -10.72 5.93
N GLY A 193 -22.83 -11.44 6.26
CA GLY A 193 -21.58 -11.61 5.53
C GLY A 193 -20.39 -11.08 6.28
#